data_c808dca749ff0715c1f6dbe623708221
#
_entry.id   c808dca749ff0715c1f6dbe623708221
#
_cell.length_a   1.000
_cell.length_b   1.000
_cell.length_c   1.000
_cell.angle_alpha   90.00
_cell.angle_beta   90.00
_cell.angle_gamma   90.00
#
_symmetry.space_group_name_H-M   'P 1'
#
loop_
_entity.id
_entity.type
_entity.pdbx_description
1 polymer ?
#
loop_
_entity_poly.entity_id
_entity_poly.type
_entity_poly.pdbx_seq_one_letter_code
_entity_poly.pdbx_strand_id
1 'polypeptide(L)'
;MASPLLRNSHGSRPAEVFEEFFPEGIVAIDFANEARTLLVGTSSGHLCLLNQNGDRLVEDRSFIGLRKLVWSDSGDIGVAVLGDSRMLCFDARLKPLWDASITGRIVEIAISPHGSHIAFSSDSARLHIVTADRKEIAKVDTKQAMEHLSFLAEAPDLIGAAEFGQLCRFDLKGKEIWNERLMNNAGDMSVSEGGKRVFLAAFNHGVQVYDRSGTQLGSFSIDGIPSRVSASATKNRVAVLTLENRIIWLNFEGTIQWAVDMSQDPPVHICTGPLGDRLFIATESGCLLQVAWP
;
A
#
# COMPACT_ATOMS: atom_id res chain seq x y z
N MET A 1 -18.45 15.54 -16.25
CA MET A 1 -17.28 16.32 -16.76
C MET A 1 -16.05 15.70 -16.13
N ALA A 2 -14.95 15.56 -16.86
CA ALA A 2 -13.75 15.01 -16.24
C ALA A 2 -13.20 15.97 -15.17
N SER A 3 -12.74 15.41 -14.03
CA SER A 3 -12.15 16.19 -12.94
C SER A 3 -11.09 17.17 -13.46
N PRO A 4 -11.08 18.40 -12.97
CA PRO A 4 -10.02 19.36 -13.28
C PRO A 4 -8.62 18.82 -13.03
N LEU A 5 -8.47 17.90 -12.06
CA LEU A 5 -7.21 17.26 -11.70
C LEU A 5 -6.60 16.41 -12.82
N LEU A 6 -7.41 15.94 -13.79
CA LEU A 6 -6.94 15.11 -14.91
C LEU A 6 -6.66 15.90 -16.21
N ARG A 7 -6.70 17.24 -16.18
CA ARG A 7 -6.55 18.06 -17.39
C ARG A 7 -5.18 17.93 -18.06
N ASN A 8 -4.12 17.81 -17.27
CA ASN A 8 -2.74 17.73 -17.77
C ASN A 8 -2.32 16.26 -17.95
N SER A 9 -3.16 15.45 -18.58
CA SER A 9 -2.90 14.03 -18.79
C SER A 9 -2.53 13.71 -20.25
N HIS A 10 -1.68 12.69 -20.42
CA HIS A 10 -1.21 12.18 -21.71
C HIS A 10 -1.41 10.66 -21.78
N GLY A 11 -1.63 10.13 -22.98
CA GLY A 11 -1.83 8.69 -23.22
C GLY A 11 -3.29 8.26 -23.16
N SER A 12 -3.53 7.00 -22.86
CA SER A 12 -4.88 6.38 -22.82
C SER A 12 -5.67 6.92 -21.62
N ARG A 13 -6.51 7.91 -21.87
CA ARG A 13 -7.22 8.65 -20.81
C ARG A 13 -8.26 7.76 -20.12
N PRO A 14 -8.23 7.68 -18.76
CA PRO A 14 -9.25 6.97 -18.01
C PRO A 14 -10.57 7.76 -17.93
N ALA A 15 -11.65 7.05 -17.62
CA ALA A 15 -12.90 7.64 -17.18
C ALA A 15 -12.88 7.87 -15.67
N GLU A 16 -13.42 8.98 -15.21
CA GLU A 16 -13.70 9.22 -13.79
C GLU A 16 -14.90 8.36 -13.38
N VAL A 17 -14.76 7.64 -12.27
CA VAL A 17 -15.82 6.79 -11.73
C VAL A 17 -16.55 7.54 -10.61
N PHE A 18 -15.79 8.04 -9.62
CA PHE A 18 -16.33 8.91 -8.57
C PHE A 18 -15.24 9.86 -8.04
N GLU A 19 -15.70 10.93 -7.41
CA GLU A 19 -14.89 11.86 -6.63
C GLU A 19 -15.60 12.09 -5.28
N GLU A 20 -14.89 11.86 -4.18
CA GLU A 20 -15.35 12.05 -2.80
C GLU A 20 -14.40 13.00 -2.07
N PHE A 21 -14.92 13.75 -1.11
CA PHE A 21 -14.13 14.73 -0.37
C PHE A 21 -14.14 14.47 1.13
N PHE A 22 -12.95 14.39 1.70
CA PHE A 22 -12.69 14.22 3.14
C PHE A 22 -11.98 15.46 3.67
N PRO A 23 -12.72 16.43 4.23
CA PRO A 23 -12.16 17.75 4.60
C PRO A 23 -11.06 17.68 5.66
N GLU A 24 -11.00 16.58 6.40
CA GLU A 24 -9.98 16.34 7.42
C GLU A 24 -8.61 15.93 6.85
N GLY A 25 -8.52 15.71 5.53
CA GLY A 25 -7.33 15.17 4.86
C GLY A 25 -7.18 13.65 5.03
N ILE A 26 -6.77 12.97 3.96
CA ILE A 26 -6.60 11.51 3.91
C ILE A 26 -5.18 11.17 4.31
N VAL A 27 -5.00 10.24 5.27
CA VAL A 27 -3.68 9.78 5.75
C VAL A 27 -3.35 8.36 5.32
N ALA A 28 -4.36 7.57 4.93
CA ALA A 28 -4.16 6.23 4.41
C ALA A 28 -5.36 5.76 3.60
N ILE A 29 -5.10 4.97 2.57
CA ILE A 29 -6.12 4.21 1.83
C ILE A 29 -5.60 2.79 1.64
N ASP A 30 -6.50 1.81 1.67
CA ASP A 30 -6.17 0.43 1.31
C ASP A 30 -7.37 -0.27 0.67
N PHE A 31 -7.13 -1.09 -0.34
CA PHE A 31 -8.17 -1.72 -1.15
C PHE A 31 -8.18 -3.23 -1.00
N ALA A 32 -9.29 -3.79 -0.55
CA ALA A 32 -9.53 -5.23 -0.46
C ALA A 32 -9.82 -5.82 -1.85
N ASN A 33 -8.89 -6.58 -2.38
CA ASN A 33 -8.97 -7.09 -3.75
C ASN A 33 -10.14 -8.06 -3.99
N GLU A 34 -10.48 -8.91 -3.02
CA GLU A 34 -11.58 -9.88 -3.11
C GLU A 34 -12.93 -9.23 -2.77
N ALA A 35 -12.98 -8.49 -1.66
CA ALA A 35 -14.20 -7.80 -1.23
C ALA A 35 -14.57 -6.60 -2.11
N ARG A 36 -13.61 -6.06 -2.88
CA ARG A 36 -13.77 -4.86 -3.73
C ARG A 36 -14.25 -3.65 -2.94
N THR A 37 -13.70 -3.48 -1.74
CA THR A 37 -13.98 -2.35 -0.87
C THR A 37 -12.72 -1.54 -0.62
N LEU A 38 -12.86 -0.22 -0.56
CA LEU A 38 -11.79 0.71 -0.25
C LEU A 38 -11.97 1.24 1.17
N LEU A 39 -10.94 1.07 1.99
CA LEU A 39 -10.90 1.66 3.31
C LEU A 39 -10.10 2.97 3.26
N VAL A 40 -10.70 4.04 3.78
CA VAL A 40 -10.14 5.40 3.80
C VAL A 40 -10.01 5.84 5.25
N GLY A 41 -8.83 6.32 5.61
CA GLY A 41 -8.56 6.87 6.93
C GLY A 41 -8.13 8.33 6.86
N THR A 42 -8.68 9.18 7.72
CA THR A 42 -8.38 10.62 7.78
C THR A 42 -7.56 11.00 9.01
N SER A 43 -6.97 12.18 8.97
CA SER A 43 -6.15 12.71 10.08
C SER A 43 -6.95 12.97 11.37
N SER A 44 -8.25 13.16 11.28
CA SER A 44 -9.14 13.29 12.45
C SER A 44 -9.49 11.95 13.11
N GLY A 45 -9.09 10.82 12.51
CA GLY A 45 -9.44 9.47 12.98
C GLY A 45 -10.80 8.99 12.48
N HIS A 46 -11.30 9.56 11.40
CA HIS A 46 -12.46 9.06 10.68
C HIS A 46 -12.02 7.94 9.73
N LEU A 47 -12.56 6.74 9.91
CA LEU A 47 -12.51 5.66 8.94
C LEU A 47 -13.80 5.59 8.15
N CYS A 48 -13.69 5.39 6.85
CA CYS A 48 -14.82 5.20 5.95
C CYS A 48 -14.53 4.01 5.03
N LEU A 49 -15.44 3.03 5.01
CA LEU A 49 -15.42 1.92 4.08
C LEU A 49 -16.32 2.24 2.90
N LEU A 50 -15.76 2.23 1.69
CA LEU A 50 -16.47 2.50 0.44
C LEU A 50 -16.57 1.21 -0.39
N ASN A 51 -17.65 1.09 -1.18
CA ASN A 51 -17.69 0.12 -2.24
C ASN A 51 -16.93 0.62 -3.50
N GLN A 52 -16.84 -0.23 -4.52
CA GLN A 52 -16.15 0.11 -5.78
C GLN A 52 -16.81 1.24 -6.60
N ASN A 53 -17.99 1.74 -6.21
CA ASN A 53 -18.69 2.84 -6.87
C ASN A 53 -18.59 4.14 -6.08
N GLY A 54 -17.91 4.13 -4.92
CA GLY A 54 -17.78 5.27 -4.02
C GLY A 54 -18.89 5.37 -2.96
N ASP A 55 -19.86 4.43 -2.92
CA ASP A 55 -20.91 4.47 -1.89
C ASP A 55 -20.32 4.12 -0.52
N ARG A 56 -20.64 4.93 0.48
CA ARG A 56 -20.21 4.70 1.87
C ARG A 56 -20.99 3.55 2.51
N LEU A 57 -20.28 2.52 2.94
CA LEU A 57 -20.88 1.33 3.56
C LEU A 57 -20.90 1.43 5.09
N VAL A 58 -19.79 1.84 5.69
CA VAL A 58 -19.61 1.94 7.15
C VAL A 58 -18.68 3.11 7.45
N GLU A 59 -18.94 3.82 8.55
CA GLU A 59 -18.10 4.91 9.05
C GLU A 59 -17.90 4.78 10.56
N ASP A 60 -16.72 5.16 11.04
CA ASP A 60 -16.41 5.27 12.47
C ASP A 60 -15.40 6.42 12.68
N ARG A 61 -15.54 7.20 13.76
CA ARG A 61 -14.72 8.39 14.06
C ARG A 61 -13.85 8.22 15.33
N SER A 62 -13.63 6.98 15.74
CA SER A 62 -12.91 6.69 16.99
C SER A 62 -11.42 6.41 16.82
N PHE A 63 -10.88 6.43 15.61
CA PHE A 63 -9.50 6.07 15.30
C PHE A 63 -8.54 7.25 15.45
N ILE A 64 -8.64 7.98 16.56
CA ILE A 64 -7.87 9.19 16.80
C ILE A 64 -6.36 8.90 16.81
N GLY A 65 -5.61 9.72 16.07
CA GLY A 65 -4.17 9.57 15.88
C GLY A 65 -3.80 8.52 14.83
N LEU A 66 -4.71 8.22 13.90
CA LEU A 66 -4.46 7.28 12.79
C LEU A 66 -3.21 7.71 12.02
N ARG A 67 -2.30 6.75 11.80
CA ARG A 67 -1.05 6.95 11.08
C ARG A 67 -0.82 5.93 9.96
N LYS A 68 -1.23 4.68 10.17
CA LYS A 68 -1.16 3.61 9.18
C LYS A 68 -2.41 2.77 9.23
N LEU A 69 -2.75 2.18 8.11
CA LEU A 69 -3.95 1.41 7.92
C LEU A 69 -3.70 0.30 6.90
N VAL A 70 -4.14 -0.92 7.22
CA VAL A 70 -4.17 -2.04 6.26
C VAL A 70 -5.49 -2.78 6.37
N TRP A 71 -5.95 -3.27 5.22
CA TRP A 71 -7.23 -3.96 5.07
C TRP A 71 -7.03 -5.31 4.38
N SER A 72 -7.56 -6.40 4.93
CA SER A 72 -7.42 -7.72 4.31
C SER A 72 -8.13 -7.78 2.96
N ASP A 73 -7.61 -8.54 2.00
CA ASP A 73 -8.23 -8.71 0.68
C ASP A 73 -9.65 -9.28 0.76
N SER A 74 -9.92 -10.14 1.77
CA SER A 74 -11.26 -10.65 2.06
C SER A 74 -12.23 -9.58 2.58
N GLY A 75 -11.73 -8.44 3.05
CA GLY A 75 -12.56 -7.36 3.60
C GLY A 75 -13.16 -7.68 4.97
N ASP A 76 -12.57 -8.59 5.74
CA ASP A 76 -13.09 -9.00 7.03
C ASP A 76 -12.39 -8.33 8.21
N ILE A 77 -11.08 -8.08 8.08
CA ILE A 77 -10.23 -7.60 9.18
C ILE A 77 -9.33 -6.47 8.69
N GLY A 78 -9.24 -5.41 9.50
CA GLY A 78 -8.30 -4.33 9.31
C GLY A 78 -7.41 -4.11 10.54
N VAL A 79 -6.28 -3.47 10.32
CA VAL A 79 -5.36 -3.04 11.38
C VAL A 79 -5.00 -1.59 11.18
N ALA A 80 -5.11 -0.81 12.25
CA ALA A 80 -4.72 0.59 12.31
C ALA A 80 -3.59 0.80 13.32
N VAL A 81 -2.65 1.68 13.00
CA VAL A 81 -1.67 2.22 13.94
C VAL A 81 -2.13 3.61 14.36
N LEU A 82 -2.32 3.78 15.67
CA LEU A 82 -2.74 5.03 16.29
C LEU A 82 -1.57 5.61 17.11
N GLY A 83 -1.14 6.81 16.76
CA GLY A 83 0.10 7.36 17.30
C GLY A 83 1.31 6.48 16.94
N ASP A 84 2.28 6.38 17.84
CA ASP A 84 3.54 5.69 17.54
C ASP A 84 3.52 4.19 17.84
N SER A 85 2.75 3.75 18.82
CA SER A 85 2.89 2.40 19.39
C SER A 85 1.59 1.67 19.67
N ARG A 86 0.44 2.26 19.39
CA ARG A 86 -0.86 1.62 19.61
C ARG A 86 -1.36 0.98 18.30
N MET A 87 -1.69 -0.29 18.37
CA MET A 87 -2.22 -1.07 17.24
C MET A 87 -3.63 -1.54 17.58
N LEU A 88 -4.57 -1.26 16.69
CA LEU A 88 -5.98 -1.61 16.81
C LEU A 88 -6.37 -2.52 15.65
N CYS A 89 -6.87 -3.71 15.94
CA CYS A 89 -7.47 -4.60 14.97
C CYS A 89 -9.00 -4.47 15.03
N PHE A 90 -9.67 -4.48 13.89
CA PHE A 90 -11.10 -4.23 13.79
C PHE A 90 -11.74 -5.10 12.70
N ASP A 91 -13.06 -5.30 12.81
CA ASP A 91 -13.87 -6.08 11.87
C ASP A 91 -14.39 -5.23 10.68
N ALA A 92 -15.13 -5.85 9.76
CA ALA A 92 -15.76 -5.20 8.60
C ALA A 92 -16.81 -4.12 8.97
N ARG A 93 -17.22 -4.06 10.24
CA ARG A 93 -18.11 -2.99 10.76
C ARG A 93 -17.33 -1.90 11.45
N LEU A 94 -16.00 -1.88 11.29
CA LEU A 94 -15.05 -0.99 11.96
C LEU A 94 -15.10 -1.08 13.50
N LYS A 95 -15.53 -2.24 14.05
CA LYS A 95 -15.57 -2.46 15.49
C LYS A 95 -14.28 -3.10 15.98
N PRO A 96 -13.69 -2.57 17.07
CA PRO A 96 -12.48 -3.14 17.63
C PRO A 96 -12.65 -4.62 18.00
N LEU A 97 -11.75 -5.45 17.51
CA LEU A 97 -11.57 -6.85 17.93
C LEU A 97 -10.58 -6.90 19.11
N TRP A 98 -9.52 -6.13 19.01
CA TRP A 98 -8.56 -5.93 20.10
C TRP A 98 -7.77 -4.63 19.90
N ASP A 99 -7.19 -4.16 21.01
CA ASP A 99 -6.37 -2.96 21.11
C ASP A 99 -5.11 -3.29 21.90
N ALA A 100 -3.95 -2.88 21.41
CA ALA A 100 -2.67 -3.22 22.03
C ALA A 100 -1.66 -2.08 21.94
N SER A 101 -0.94 -1.86 23.02
CA SER A 101 0.29 -1.06 23.00
C SER A 101 1.49 -1.95 22.73
N ILE A 102 2.30 -1.55 21.76
CA ILE A 102 3.53 -2.24 21.35
C ILE A 102 4.72 -1.49 21.91
N THR A 103 5.75 -2.19 22.33
CA THR A 103 7.00 -1.57 22.79
C THR A 103 7.78 -1.01 21.61
N GLY A 104 8.08 0.28 21.62
CA GLY A 104 8.75 1.02 20.56
C GLY A 104 7.78 1.59 19.52
N ARG A 105 8.32 2.33 18.56
CA ARG A 105 7.53 2.91 17.47
C ARG A 105 7.29 1.86 16.40
N ILE A 106 6.02 1.70 16.00
CA ILE A 106 5.67 0.86 14.85
C ILE A 106 6.04 1.62 13.57
N VAL A 107 6.87 1.00 12.75
CA VAL A 107 7.36 1.57 11.48
C VAL A 107 6.45 1.19 10.34
N GLU A 108 6.11 -0.11 10.22
CA GLU A 108 5.23 -0.60 9.17
C GLU A 108 4.34 -1.75 9.67
N ILE A 109 3.19 -1.93 9.02
CA ILE A 109 2.24 -3.02 9.26
C ILE A 109 1.83 -3.66 7.94
N ALA A 110 1.52 -4.93 7.97
CA ALA A 110 0.89 -5.66 6.87
C ALA A 110 -0.11 -6.67 7.40
N ILE A 111 -1.12 -6.99 6.61
CA ILE A 111 -2.11 -8.04 6.91
C ILE A 111 -2.12 -9.06 5.78
N SER A 112 -2.28 -10.34 6.13
CA SER A 112 -2.42 -11.40 5.12
C SER A 112 -3.74 -11.28 4.36
N PRO A 113 -3.86 -11.78 3.12
CA PRO A 113 -5.05 -11.61 2.28
C PRO A 113 -6.37 -12.00 2.97
N HIS A 114 -6.36 -13.09 3.73
CA HIS A 114 -7.54 -13.54 4.49
C HIS A 114 -7.58 -13.05 5.94
N GLY A 115 -6.79 -12.04 6.30
CA GLY A 115 -6.80 -11.47 7.65
C GLY A 115 -6.28 -12.38 8.77
N SER A 116 -5.73 -13.57 8.45
CA SER A 116 -5.32 -14.54 9.46
C SER A 116 -4.02 -14.21 10.20
N HIS A 117 -3.15 -13.42 9.57
CA HIS A 117 -1.84 -13.03 10.08
C HIS A 117 -1.62 -11.53 9.92
N ILE A 118 -0.93 -10.95 10.90
CA ILE A 118 -0.52 -9.55 10.92
C ILE A 118 0.99 -9.53 11.11
N ALA A 119 1.68 -8.74 10.31
CA ALA A 119 3.10 -8.46 10.49
C ALA A 119 3.29 -6.98 10.83
N PHE A 120 4.23 -6.67 11.70
CA PHE A 120 4.63 -5.31 11.96
C PHE A 120 6.12 -5.21 12.26
N SER A 121 6.75 -4.13 11.80
CA SER A 121 8.12 -3.79 12.13
C SER A 121 8.18 -2.63 13.11
N SER A 122 9.25 -2.58 13.89
CA SER A 122 9.52 -1.51 14.84
C SER A 122 10.83 -0.78 14.54
N ASP A 123 10.96 0.42 15.08
CA ASP A 123 12.18 1.24 14.99
C ASP A 123 13.42 0.59 15.62
N SER A 124 13.23 -0.43 16.46
CA SER A 124 14.30 -1.26 16.99
C SER A 124 14.77 -2.37 16.05
N ALA A 125 14.44 -2.28 14.76
CA ALA A 125 14.75 -3.27 13.72
C ALA A 125 14.25 -4.68 14.07
N ARG A 126 13.00 -4.77 14.54
CA ARG A 126 12.33 -6.03 14.84
C ARG A 126 11.09 -6.20 13.97
N LEU A 127 11.02 -7.36 13.36
CA LEU A 127 9.84 -7.83 12.65
C LEU A 127 9.08 -8.83 13.53
N HIS A 128 7.81 -8.59 13.74
CA HIS A 128 6.89 -9.47 14.44
C HIS A 128 5.86 -10.02 13.47
N ILE A 129 5.54 -11.32 13.60
CA ILE A 129 4.43 -11.97 12.91
C ILE A 129 3.53 -12.56 13.97
N VAL A 130 2.26 -12.17 13.94
CA VAL A 130 1.23 -12.61 14.89
C VAL A 130 0.00 -13.12 14.12
N THR A 131 -0.81 -13.95 14.77
CA THR A 131 -2.14 -14.29 14.26
C THR A 131 -3.12 -13.14 14.48
N ALA A 132 -4.28 -13.20 13.82
CA ALA A 132 -5.35 -12.20 14.00
C ALA A 132 -5.84 -12.09 15.45
N ASP A 133 -5.72 -13.14 16.26
CA ASP A 133 -6.03 -13.17 17.69
C ASP A 133 -4.81 -12.84 18.59
N ARG A 134 -3.77 -12.22 18.03
CA ARG A 134 -2.56 -11.71 18.70
C ARG A 134 -1.59 -12.77 19.24
N LYS A 135 -1.68 -14.01 18.84
CA LYS A 135 -0.68 -15.01 19.23
C LYS A 135 0.61 -14.77 18.43
N GLU A 136 1.71 -14.53 19.12
CA GLU A 136 3.02 -14.39 18.47
C GLU A 136 3.44 -15.70 17.81
N ILE A 137 3.77 -15.63 16.52
CA ILE A 137 4.27 -16.76 15.73
C ILE A 137 5.78 -16.64 15.58
N ALA A 138 6.25 -15.43 15.25
CA ALA A 138 7.66 -15.15 15.04
C ALA A 138 8.03 -13.74 15.49
N LYS A 139 9.29 -13.63 15.94
CA LYS A 139 9.98 -12.38 16.23
C LYS A 139 11.38 -12.47 15.66
N VAL A 140 11.71 -11.57 14.75
CA VAL A 140 12.96 -11.60 13.98
C VAL A 140 13.69 -10.28 14.21
N ASP A 141 14.95 -10.36 14.63
CA ASP A 141 15.82 -9.18 14.62
C ASP A 141 16.35 -9.01 13.20
N THR A 142 15.99 -7.90 12.56
CA THR A 142 16.44 -7.54 11.21
C THR A 142 17.64 -6.60 11.29
N LYS A 143 18.39 -6.44 10.21
CA LYS A 143 19.56 -5.53 10.22
C LYS A 143 19.15 -4.05 10.31
N GLN A 144 17.98 -3.75 9.76
CA GLN A 144 17.35 -2.43 9.74
C GLN A 144 15.84 -2.59 9.91
N ALA A 145 15.16 -1.52 10.31
CA ALA A 145 13.69 -1.51 10.34
C ALA A 145 13.13 -1.73 8.94
N MET A 146 12.13 -2.59 8.80
CA MET A 146 11.42 -2.79 7.55
C MET A 146 10.40 -1.66 7.40
N GLU A 147 10.63 -0.78 6.42
CA GLU A 147 9.76 0.36 6.12
C GLU A 147 8.58 -0.04 5.22
N HIS A 148 8.68 -1.19 4.56
CA HIS A 148 7.64 -1.75 3.70
C HIS A 148 7.49 -3.24 3.99
N LEU A 149 6.25 -3.70 4.12
CA LEU A 149 5.90 -5.09 4.37
C LEU A 149 4.72 -5.49 3.47
N SER A 150 4.76 -6.71 2.93
CA SER A 150 3.65 -7.26 2.16
C SER A 150 3.59 -8.78 2.29
N PHE A 151 2.44 -9.33 2.68
CA PHE A 151 2.20 -10.77 2.58
C PHE A 151 1.98 -11.18 1.13
N LEU A 152 2.39 -12.41 0.81
CA LEU A 152 2.15 -12.99 -0.51
C LEU A 152 0.79 -13.68 -0.56
N ALA A 153 0.03 -13.47 -1.62
CA ALA A 153 -1.29 -14.08 -1.77
C ALA A 153 -1.21 -15.59 -2.08
N GLU A 154 -0.17 -16.03 -2.81
CA GLU A 154 -0.02 -17.42 -3.26
C GLU A 154 0.96 -18.26 -2.41
N ALA A 155 1.54 -17.68 -1.37
CA ALA A 155 2.49 -18.36 -0.50
C ALA A 155 2.38 -17.85 0.94
N PRO A 156 2.61 -18.71 1.95
CA PRO A 156 2.58 -18.31 3.35
C PRO A 156 3.87 -17.58 3.76
N ASP A 157 4.19 -16.50 3.04
CA ASP A 157 5.43 -15.76 3.16
C ASP A 157 5.18 -14.25 3.20
N LEU A 158 6.16 -13.53 3.69
CA LEU A 158 6.20 -12.07 3.81
C LEU A 158 7.42 -11.53 3.09
N ILE A 159 7.26 -10.46 2.33
CA ILE A 159 8.36 -9.64 1.81
C ILE A 159 8.47 -8.37 2.64
N GLY A 160 9.69 -8.01 3.01
CA GLY A 160 10.02 -6.78 3.70
C GLY A 160 11.15 -6.04 2.99
N ALA A 161 11.02 -4.71 2.87
CA ALA A 161 12.09 -3.84 2.41
C ALA A 161 12.40 -2.78 3.48
N ALA A 162 13.69 -2.57 3.75
CA ALA A 162 14.15 -1.40 4.49
C ALA A 162 14.24 -0.20 3.55
N GLU A 163 14.22 1.01 4.09
CA GLU A 163 14.44 2.22 3.29
C GLU A 163 15.70 2.12 2.44
N PHE A 164 16.76 1.53 2.99
CA PHE A 164 18.04 1.32 2.31
C PHE A 164 18.66 -0.03 2.68
N GLY A 165 19.28 -0.67 1.70
CA GLY A 165 20.22 -1.77 1.91
C GLY A 165 19.62 -3.16 2.06
N GLN A 166 18.31 -3.34 2.15
CA GLN A 166 17.75 -4.67 2.40
C GLN A 166 16.38 -4.87 1.74
N LEU A 167 16.26 -5.99 0.98
CA LEU A 167 15.00 -6.57 0.54
C LEU A 167 15.03 -8.05 0.93
N CYS A 168 14.06 -8.50 1.71
CA CYS A 168 14.05 -9.84 2.29
C CYS A 168 12.72 -10.53 2.08
N ARG A 169 12.76 -11.86 2.06
CA ARG A 169 11.58 -12.71 2.14
C ARG A 169 11.69 -13.63 3.36
N PHE A 170 10.62 -13.72 4.12
CA PHE A 170 10.51 -14.54 5.32
C PHE A 170 9.34 -15.52 5.18
N ASP A 171 9.47 -16.73 5.73
CA ASP A 171 8.32 -17.57 5.99
C ASP A 171 7.55 -17.07 7.23
N LEU A 172 6.34 -17.62 7.48
CA LEU A 172 5.53 -17.21 8.63
C LEU A 172 6.18 -17.53 9.99
N LYS A 173 7.19 -18.41 10.02
CA LYS A 173 7.96 -18.70 11.24
C LYS A 173 9.13 -17.74 11.43
N GLY A 174 9.26 -16.75 10.57
CA GLY A 174 10.32 -15.73 10.63
C GLY A 174 11.68 -16.22 10.08
N LYS A 175 11.73 -17.36 9.42
CA LYS A 175 12.95 -17.82 8.77
C LYS A 175 13.16 -17.01 7.50
N GLU A 176 14.33 -16.39 7.37
CA GLU A 176 14.75 -15.71 6.15
C GLU A 176 14.94 -16.74 5.02
N ILE A 177 14.20 -16.57 3.93
CA ILE A 177 14.26 -17.42 2.74
C ILE A 177 15.36 -16.89 1.81
N TRP A 178 15.37 -15.57 1.58
CA TRP A 178 16.43 -14.87 0.86
C TRP A 178 16.53 -13.41 1.33
N ASN A 179 17.67 -12.79 1.03
CA ASN A 179 17.99 -11.42 1.40
C ASN A 179 18.87 -10.81 0.30
N GLU A 180 18.34 -9.77 -0.35
CA GLU A 180 19.03 -9.03 -1.39
C GLU A 180 19.46 -7.66 -0.87
N ARG A 181 20.65 -7.23 -1.27
CA ARG A 181 21.18 -5.94 -0.90
C ARG A 181 20.67 -4.87 -1.87
N LEU A 182 19.86 -3.96 -1.38
CA LEU A 182 19.48 -2.76 -2.12
C LEU A 182 20.63 -1.75 -2.10
N MET A 183 20.96 -1.20 -3.27
CA MET A 183 21.98 -0.14 -3.42
C MET A 183 21.36 1.26 -3.44
N ASN A 184 20.04 1.35 -3.30
CA ASN A 184 19.24 2.55 -3.42
C ASN A 184 18.23 2.66 -2.29
N ASN A 185 17.77 3.88 -2.03
CA ASN A 185 16.64 4.10 -1.13
C ASN A 185 15.35 3.66 -1.83
N ALA A 186 14.56 2.85 -1.13
CA ALA A 186 13.20 2.48 -1.52
C ALA A 186 12.20 3.42 -0.86
N GLY A 187 11.47 4.18 -1.66
CA GLY A 187 10.39 5.05 -1.19
C GLY A 187 9.10 4.29 -0.92
N ASP A 188 8.90 3.16 -1.63
CA ASP A 188 7.74 2.31 -1.48
C ASP A 188 7.96 0.94 -2.13
N MET A 189 7.11 -0.02 -1.78
CA MET A 189 7.13 -1.39 -2.29
C MET A 189 5.72 -1.88 -2.59
N SER A 190 5.53 -2.53 -3.74
CA SER A 190 4.28 -3.21 -4.08
C SER A 190 4.55 -4.59 -4.66
N VAL A 191 3.68 -5.55 -4.33
CA VAL A 191 3.80 -6.95 -4.76
C VAL A 191 2.63 -7.31 -5.65
N SER A 192 2.89 -7.99 -6.76
CA SER A 192 1.90 -8.40 -7.76
C SER A 192 2.00 -9.88 -8.10
N GLU A 193 0.99 -10.41 -8.79
CA GLU A 193 0.91 -11.79 -9.27
C GLU A 193 1.18 -12.83 -8.16
N GLY A 194 0.61 -12.60 -6.96
CA GLY A 194 0.78 -13.51 -5.83
C GLY A 194 2.22 -13.61 -5.31
N GLY A 195 3.04 -12.59 -5.57
CA GLY A 195 4.46 -12.57 -5.17
C GLY A 195 5.45 -12.90 -6.27
N LYS A 196 5.00 -13.06 -7.53
CA LYS A 196 5.93 -13.31 -8.65
C LYS A 196 6.76 -12.09 -9.00
N ARG A 197 6.22 -10.89 -8.75
CA ARG A 197 6.93 -9.62 -8.98
C ARG A 197 6.84 -8.71 -7.78
N VAL A 198 7.97 -8.09 -7.46
CA VAL A 198 8.11 -7.05 -6.44
C VAL A 198 8.59 -5.78 -7.13
N PHE A 199 7.85 -4.70 -6.96
CA PHE A 199 8.18 -3.39 -7.50
C PHE A 199 8.64 -2.49 -6.36
N LEU A 200 9.77 -1.81 -6.56
CA LEU A 200 10.32 -0.83 -5.63
C LEU A 200 10.36 0.54 -6.29
N ALA A 201 9.81 1.55 -5.63
CA ALA A 201 10.03 2.95 -5.98
C ALA A 201 11.45 3.34 -5.52
N ALA A 202 12.43 3.26 -6.43
CA ALA A 202 13.85 3.47 -6.12
C ALA A 202 14.29 4.88 -6.53
N PHE A 203 14.60 5.75 -5.58
CA PHE A 203 14.77 7.18 -5.74
C PHE A 203 15.56 7.63 -6.99
N ASN A 204 16.70 7.02 -7.26
CA ASN A 204 17.57 7.45 -8.38
C ASN A 204 17.57 6.46 -9.56
N HIS A 205 16.74 5.43 -9.51
CA HIS A 205 16.79 4.30 -10.45
C HIS A 205 15.42 3.93 -11.03
N GLY A 206 14.43 4.80 -10.90
CA GLY A 206 13.07 4.56 -11.37
C GLY A 206 12.39 3.46 -10.58
N VAL A 207 11.61 2.60 -11.23
CA VAL A 207 10.94 1.47 -10.58
C VAL A 207 11.77 0.21 -10.82
N GLN A 208 12.38 -0.32 -9.77
CA GLN A 208 13.09 -1.59 -9.84
C GLN A 208 12.12 -2.77 -9.71
N VAL A 209 12.39 -3.82 -10.46
CA VAL A 209 11.53 -5.03 -10.49
C VAL A 209 12.36 -6.24 -10.10
N TYR A 210 11.85 -7.00 -9.13
CA TYR A 210 12.45 -8.25 -8.65
C TYR A 210 11.46 -9.40 -8.86
N ASP A 211 11.99 -10.61 -9.03
CA ASP A 211 11.18 -11.80 -9.04
C ASP A 211 10.98 -12.39 -7.64
N ARG A 212 10.24 -13.49 -7.58
CA ARG A 212 9.94 -14.22 -6.34
C ARG A 212 11.19 -14.76 -5.62
N SER A 213 12.30 -14.95 -6.32
CA SER A 213 13.56 -15.42 -5.75
C SER A 213 14.46 -14.30 -5.24
N GLY A 214 14.05 -13.03 -5.40
CA GLY A 214 14.85 -11.86 -5.07
C GLY A 214 15.74 -11.39 -6.22
N THR A 215 15.73 -12.07 -7.36
CA THR A 215 16.55 -11.68 -8.51
C THR A 215 15.99 -10.43 -9.17
N GLN A 216 16.83 -9.41 -9.37
CA GLN A 216 16.43 -8.21 -10.09
C GLN A 216 16.22 -8.51 -11.58
N LEU A 217 14.99 -8.27 -12.06
CA LEU A 217 14.60 -8.46 -13.46
C LEU A 217 14.95 -7.25 -14.34
N GLY A 218 15.03 -6.07 -13.75
CA GLY A 218 15.32 -4.82 -14.44
C GLY A 218 14.82 -3.60 -13.69
N SER A 219 14.75 -2.47 -14.40
CA SER A 219 14.17 -1.23 -13.88
C SER A 219 13.43 -0.48 -14.99
N PHE A 220 12.37 0.23 -14.63
CA PHE A 220 11.65 1.12 -15.53
C PHE A 220 12.16 2.55 -15.32
N SER A 221 12.72 3.12 -16.37
CA SER A 221 13.06 4.54 -16.37
C SER A 221 11.78 5.36 -16.47
N ILE A 222 11.58 6.27 -15.54
CA ILE A 222 10.46 7.21 -15.53
C ILE A 222 10.99 8.63 -15.42
N ASP A 223 10.17 9.58 -15.85
CA ASP A 223 10.46 10.98 -15.68
C ASP A 223 10.00 11.45 -14.28
N GLY A 224 10.95 11.78 -13.42
CA GLY A 224 10.77 12.13 -12.01
C GLY A 224 11.28 11.08 -11.03
N ILE A 225 11.23 11.42 -9.75
CA ILE A 225 11.70 10.56 -8.65
C ILE A 225 10.52 9.78 -8.07
N PRO A 226 10.46 8.44 -8.19
CA PRO A 226 9.35 7.66 -7.67
C PRO A 226 9.33 7.70 -6.14
N SER A 227 8.16 7.99 -5.57
CA SER A 227 7.91 8.03 -4.12
C SER A 227 6.93 6.97 -3.66
N ARG A 228 6.00 6.57 -4.56
CA ARG A 228 5.02 5.50 -4.29
C ARG A 228 4.89 4.60 -5.50
N VAL A 229 4.57 3.33 -5.25
CA VAL A 229 4.28 2.36 -6.28
C VAL A 229 3.10 1.48 -5.85
N SER A 230 2.17 1.23 -6.77
CA SER A 230 1.05 0.32 -6.55
C SER A 230 0.85 -0.54 -7.79
N ALA A 231 0.96 -1.85 -7.64
CA ALA A 231 0.81 -2.80 -8.72
C ALA A 231 -0.52 -3.55 -8.63
N SER A 232 -1.13 -3.85 -9.76
CA SER A 232 -2.33 -4.66 -9.80
C SER A 232 -2.04 -6.12 -9.38
N ALA A 233 -3.01 -6.76 -8.73
CA ALA A 233 -2.83 -8.12 -8.21
C ALA A 233 -2.70 -9.17 -9.31
N THR A 234 -3.45 -9.05 -10.42
CA THR A 234 -3.58 -10.12 -11.42
C THR A 234 -3.27 -9.69 -12.85
N LYS A 235 -3.25 -8.41 -13.14
CA LYS A 235 -2.96 -7.88 -14.48
C LYS A 235 -1.72 -7.00 -14.49
N ASN A 236 -1.19 -6.85 -15.65
CA ASN A 236 0.04 -6.19 -16.04
C ASN A 236 -0.09 -4.65 -15.94
N ARG A 237 -0.27 -4.09 -14.73
CA ARG A 237 -0.36 -2.63 -14.51
C ARG A 237 0.31 -2.20 -13.21
N VAL A 238 1.03 -1.09 -13.29
CA VAL A 238 1.69 -0.42 -12.15
C VAL A 238 1.39 1.08 -12.20
N ALA A 239 0.93 1.63 -11.10
CA ALA A 239 0.87 3.06 -10.86
C ALA A 239 2.12 3.50 -10.11
N VAL A 240 2.69 4.62 -10.50
CA VAL A 240 3.83 5.25 -9.82
C VAL A 240 3.49 6.70 -9.55
N LEU A 241 3.65 7.12 -8.30
CA LEU A 241 3.63 8.53 -7.92
C LEU A 241 5.07 9.03 -7.78
N THR A 242 5.35 10.20 -8.32
CA THR A 242 6.67 10.85 -8.20
C THR A 242 6.63 12.01 -7.20
N LEU A 243 7.80 12.43 -6.72
CA LEU A 243 7.96 13.62 -5.85
C LEU A 243 7.54 14.92 -6.55
N GLU A 244 7.51 14.92 -7.88
CA GLU A 244 7.04 16.05 -8.70
C GLU A 244 5.52 16.05 -8.89
N ASN A 245 4.78 15.27 -8.08
CA ASN A 245 3.31 15.15 -8.11
C ASN A 245 2.74 14.60 -9.42
N ARG A 246 3.51 13.77 -10.12
CA ARG A 246 3.05 13.09 -11.33
C ARG A 246 2.64 11.66 -11.01
N ILE A 247 1.53 11.23 -11.60
CA ILE A 247 1.14 9.82 -11.62
C ILE A 247 1.43 9.26 -12.98
N ILE A 248 2.13 8.12 -13.01
CA ILE A 248 2.50 7.41 -14.22
C ILE A 248 1.90 6.01 -14.16
N TRP A 249 1.12 5.64 -15.17
CA TRP A 249 0.48 4.34 -15.34
C TRP A 249 1.22 3.52 -16.38
N LEU A 250 1.80 2.40 -15.96
CA LEU A 250 2.70 1.56 -16.75
C LEU A 250 2.14 0.14 -16.90
N ASN A 251 2.59 -0.55 -17.95
CA ASN A 251 2.54 -2.00 -17.96
C ASN A 251 3.79 -2.61 -17.28
N PHE A 252 3.81 -3.94 -17.07
CA PHE A 252 4.93 -4.64 -16.41
C PHE A 252 6.20 -4.73 -17.29
N GLU A 253 6.15 -4.28 -18.54
CA GLU A 253 7.28 -4.08 -19.44
C GLU A 253 7.87 -2.66 -19.33
N GLY A 254 7.28 -1.80 -18.46
CA GLY A 254 7.73 -0.43 -18.27
C GLY A 254 7.22 0.57 -19.32
N THR A 255 6.27 0.15 -20.18
CA THR A 255 5.67 1.05 -21.17
C THR A 255 4.62 1.94 -20.53
N ILE A 256 4.79 3.26 -20.67
CA ILE A 256 3.84 4.25 -20.16
C ILE A 256 2.56 4.18 -20.99
N GLN A 257 1.44 3.93 -20.32
CA GLN A 257 0.10 3.91 -20.91
C GLN A 257 -0.62 5.25 -20.70
N TRP A 258 -0.37 5.89 -19.58
CA TRP A 258 -0.95 7.17 -19.20
C TRP A 258 -0.08 7.85 -18.16
N ALA A 259 -0.11 9.20 -18.17
CA ALA A 259 0.50 10.01 -17.13
C ALA A 259 -0.29 11.30 -16.93
N VAL A 260 -0.25 11.83 -15.71
CA VAL A 260 -0.88 13.10 -15.33
C VAL A 260 -0.01 13.87 -14.35
N ASP A 261 0.02 15.19 -14.51
CA ASP A 261 0.57 16.14 -13.54
C ASP A 261 -0.56 16.66 -12.64
N MET A 262 -0.44 16.44 -11.35
CA MET A 262 -1.41 16.83 -10.32
C MET A 262 -0.84 17.88 -9.35
N SER A 263 0.07 18.71 -9.78
CA SER A 263 0.71 19.73 -8.94
C SER A 263 -0.25 20.77 -8.34
N GLN A 264 -1.48 20.86 -8.87
CA GLN A 264 -2.54 21.75 -8.32
C GLN A 264 -3.19 21.20 -7.04
N ASP A 265 -3.22 19.85 -6.87
CA ASP A 265 -3.66 19.17 -5.68
C ASP A 265 -2.83 17.87 -5.56
N PRO A 266 -1.70 17.94 -4.84
CA PRO A 266 -0.70 16.88 -4.82
C PRO A 266 -1.26 15.55 -4.33
N PRO A 267 -1.02 14.43 -5.06
CA PRO A 267 -1.40 13.12 -4.60
C PRO A 267 -0.51 12.68 -3.41
N VAL A 268 -1.13 12.09 -2.40
CA VAL A 268 -0.44 11.55 -1.21
C VAL A 268 -0.47 10.02 -1.16
N HIS A 269 -1.53 9.42 -1.70
CA HIS A 269 -1.65 7.97 -1.80
C HIS A 269 -2.22 7.56 -3.16
N ILE A 270 -1.77 6.41 -3.63
CA ILE A 270 -2.30 5.73 -4.81
C ILE A 270 -2.55 4.26 -4.49
N CYS A 271 -3.62 3.69 -5.01
CA CYS A 271 -3.93 2.27 -4.88
C CYS A 271 -4.54 1.75 -6.18
N THR A 272 -3.99 0.66 -6.69
CA THR A 272 -4.41 0.03 -7.95
C THR A 272 -5.43 -1.05 -7.69
N GLY A 273 -6.52 -1.09 -8.45
CA GLY A 273 -7.46 -2.19 -8.41
C GLY A 273 -6.84 -3.50 -8.91
N PRO A 274 -7.37 -4.67 -8.46
CA PRO A 274 -6.74 -5.98 -8.70
C PRO A 274 -6.64 -6.36 -10.17
N LEU A 275 -7.57 -5.87 -10.99
CA LEU A 275 -7.61 -6.16 -12.42
C LEU A 275 -6.79 -5.18 -13.26
N GLY A 276 -6.08 -4.21 -12.66
CA GLY A 276 -5.30 -3.21 -13.39
C GLY A 276 -6.14 -2.35 -14.34
N ASP A 277 -7.41 -2.17 -14.02
CA ASP A 277 -8.38 -1.35 -14.75
C ASP A 277 -8.79 -0.11 -13.98
N ARG A 278 -8.37 0.02 -12.71
CA ARG A 278 -8.75 1.10 -11.79
C ARG A 278 -7.57 1.62 -11.00
N LEU A 279 -7.63 2.92 -10.71
CA LEU A 279 -6.68 3.59 -9.82
C LEU A 279 -7.46 4.51 -8.88
N PHE A 280 -7.17 4.38 -7.58
CA PHE A 280 -7.62 5.29 -6.53
C PHE A 280 -6.50 6.26 -6.21
N ILE A 281 -6.83 7.53 -6.11
CA ILE A 281 -5.90 8.63 -5.88
C ILE A 281 -6.44 9.46 -4.72
N ALA A 282 -5.67 9.55 -3.64
CA ALA A 282 -5.97 10.48 -2.54
C ALA A 282 -5.02 11.66 -2.61
N THR A 283 -5.54 12.88 -2.42
CA THR A 283 -4.78 14.13 -2.54
C THR A 283 -4.63 14.84 -1.19
N GLU A 284 -3.73 15.80 -1.12
CA GLU A 284 -3.48 16.62 0.08
C GLU A 284 -4.72 17.40 0.53
N SER A 285 -5.55 17.87 -0.40
CA SER A 285 -6.79 18.57 -0.06
C SER A 285 -7.85 17.67 0.57
N GLY A 286 -7.66 16.33 0.53
CA GLY A 286 -8.64 15.35 0.98
C GLY A 286 -9.59 14.87 -0.13
N CYS A 287 -9.30 15.16 -1.39
CA CYS A 287 -10.04 14.58 -2.51
C CYS A 287 -9.62 13.11 -2.69
N LEU A 288 -10.60 12.23 -2.81
CA LEU A 288 -10.45 10.84 -3.22
C LEU A 288 -11.07 10.65 -4.59
N LEU A 289 -10.24 10.38 -5.57
CA LEU A 289 -10.65 10.18 -6.96
C LEU A 289 -10.46 8.73 -7.37
N GLN A 290 -11.48 8.12 -7.97
CA GLN A 290 -11.33 6.85 -8.69
C GLN A 290 -11.43 7.07 -10.19
N VAL A 291 -10.43 6.55 -10.89
CA VAL A 291 -10.42 6.50 -12.36
C VAL A 291 -10.36 5.06 -12.85
N ALA A 292 -10.93 4.80 -14.05
CA ALA A 292 -10.97 3.48 -14.65
C ALA A 292 -10.65 3.52 -16.15
N TRP A 293 -10.00 2.47 -16.63
CA TRP A 293 -9.75 2.21 -18.05
C TRP A 293 -10.68 1.11 -18.55
N PRO A 294 -11.10 1.17 -19.82
CA PRO A 294 -11.97 0.17 -20.42
C PRO A 294 -11.33 -1.21 -20.54
#